data_0e2df85a484d10164b9db9cbe1d243b4
#
_entry.id   0e2df85a484d10164b9db9cbe1d243b4
#
_cell.length_a   1.000
_cell.length_b   1.000
_cell.length_c   1.000
_cell.angle_alpha   90.00
_cell.angle_beta   90.00
_cell.angle_gamma   90.00
#
_symmetry.space_group_name_H-M   'P 1'
#
loop_
_entity.id
_entity.type
_entity.pdbx_description
1 polymer ?
#
loop_
_entity_poly.entity_id
_entity_poly.type
_entity_poly.pdbx_seq_one_letter_code
_entity_poly.pdbx_strand_id
1 'polypeptide(L)'
;MTMLLLNPFRGTNEGWQAALQEAVDGLEVRIWPDVGNPEDIEYIMIGRIDLAELPALPNLKLMASLYAGVEGLLANPNLPDAPLVKAEPMTGDSSLTEYAVTHVLRHHRNLPAYAAQQARHEWKGLPHKRAAERTVGFLGYGLLSKPMADLLTYMNFN
;
A
#
# COMPACT_ATOMS: atom_id res chain seq x y z
N MET A 1 -9.87 -5.51 25.95
CA MET A 1 -8.98 -5.74 24.80
C MET A 1 -8.44 -4.38 24.37
N THR A 2 -7.13 -4.19 24.45
CA THR A 2 -6.52 -2.87 24.21
C THR A 2 -5.52 -2.94 23.07
N MET A 3 -5.64 -2.01 22.12
CA MET A 3 -4.76 -1.86 20.96
C MET A 3 -4.04 -0.53 21.04
N LEU A 4 -2.73 -0.52 20.73
CA LEU A 4 -1.94 0.68 20.54
C LEU A 4 -1.78 0.96 19.04
N LEU A 5 -2.25 2.12 18.61
CA LEU A 5 -2.13 2.61 17.24
C LEU A 5 -0.85 3.44 17.09
N LEU A 6 0.06 2.99 16.22
CA LEU A 6 1.37 3.59 16.01
C LEU A 6 1.39 4.41 14.72
N ASN A 7 0.95 5.67 14.77
CA ASN A 7 1.06 6.68 13.71
C ASN A 7 0.75 6.17 12.28
N PRO A 8 -0.51 5.92 11.92
CA PRO A 8 -0.88 5.54 10.57
C PRO A 8 -0.46 6.60 9.54
N PHE A 9 -0.12 6.19 8.33
CA PHE A 9 0.33 7.11 7.28
C PHE A 9 -0.76 7.61 6.33
N ARG A 10 -2.03 7.23 6.58
CA ARG A 10 -3.21 7.77 5.90
C ARG A 10 -4.29 8.03 6.94
N GLY A 11 -5.04 9.13 6.75
CA GLY A 11 -6.03 9.56 7.72
C GLY A 11 -5.44 10.21 8.96
N THR A 12 -6.27 10.46 9.95
CA THR A 12 -5.86 10.97 11.27
C THR A 12 -5.85 9.83 12.30
N ASN A 13 -5.11 10.00 13.37
CA ASN A 13 -5.08 9.03 14.46
C ASN A 13 -6.49 8.83 15.06
N GLU A 14 -7.24 9.92 15.23
CA GLU A 14 -8.60 9.92 15.78
C GLU A 14 -9.58 9.21 14.81
N GLY A 15 -9.41 9.42 13.49
CA GLY A 15 -10.23 8.73 12.48
C GLY A 15 -10.00 7.22 12.50
N TRP A 16 -8.74 6.78 12.64
CA TRP A 16 -8.42 5.36 12.80
C TRP A 16 -8.94 4.80 14.11
N GLN A 17 -8.78 5.52 15.21
CA GLN A 17 -9.30 5.13 16.52
C GLN A 17 -10.81 4.89 16.45
N ALA A 18 -11.57 5.86 15.91
CA ALA A 18 -13.01 5.76 15.79
C ALA A 18 -13.43 4.56 14.92
N ALA A 19 -12.81 4.38 13.75
CA ALA A 19 -13.11 3.28 12.84
C ALA A 19 -12.81 1.90 13.46
N LEU A 20 -11.72 1.77 14.20
CA LEU A 20 -11.35 0.52 14.85
C LEU A 20 -12.32 0.18 16.01
N GLN A 21 -12.72 1.18 16.79
CA GLN A 21 -13.66 0.99 17.89
C GLN A 21 -15.08 0.71 17.40
N GLU A 22 -15.46 1.24 16.23
CA GLU A 22 -16.73 0.91 15.56
C GLU A 22 -16.72 -0.52 15.01
N ALA A 23 -15.58 -0.96 14.46
CA ALA A 23 -15.44 -2.27 13.83
C ALA A 23 -15.32 -3.42 14.83
N VAL A 24 -14.87 -3.16 16.05
CA VAL A 24 -14.58 -4.20 17.06
C VAL A 24 -15.17 -3.82 18.42
N ASP A 25 -16.23 -4.49 18.80
CA ASP A 25 -16.92 -4.26 20.08
C ASP A 25 -15.98 -4.43 21.28
N GLY A 26 -15.97 -3.45 22.17
CA GLY A 26 -15.17 -3.48 23.40
C GLY A 26 -13.66 -3.29 23.17
N LEU A 27 -13.24 -2.84 21.99
CA LEU A 27 -11.86 -2.47 21.72
C LEU A 27 -11.56 -1.08 22.30
N GLU A 28 -10.62 -0.99 23.21
CA GLU A 28 -9.97 0.25 23.61
C GLU A 28 -8.80 0.51 22.65
N VAL A 29 -8.76 1.67 22.02
CA VAL A 29 -7.64 2.07 21.15
C VAL A 29 -6.93 3.26 21.78
N ARG A 30 -5.65 3.08 22.09
CA ARG A 30 -4.75 4.14 22.54
C ARG A 30 -3.91 4.61 21.36
N ILE A 31 -3.58 5.89 21.33
CA ILE A 31 -2.83 6.50 20.23
C ILE A 31 -1.41 6.83 20.74
N TRP A 32 -0.40 6.34 20.01
CA TRP A 32 0.99 6.69 20.29
C TRP A 32 1.19 8.22 20.34
N PRO A 33 1.96 8.78 21.31
CA PRO A 33 2.78 8.08 22.33
C PRO A 33 2.07 7.76 23.64
N ASP A 34 0.77 7.96 23.77
CA ASP A 34 0.04 7.63 25.00
C ASP A 34 -0.23 6.13 25.12
N VAL A 35 0.75 5.42 25.68
CA VAL A 35 0.66 3.97 25.88
C VAL A 35 -0.21 3.62 27.09
N GLY A 36 -0.30 4.51 28.09
CA GLY A 36 -0.88 4.18 29.40
C GLY A 36 -0.07 3.09 30.11
N ASN A 37 -0.73 2.09 30.71
CA ASN A 37 -0.03 0.94 31.26
C ASN A 37 0.34 -0.06 30.12
N PRO A 38 1.64 -0.34 29.88
CA PRO A 38 2.08 -1.26 28.83
C PRO A 38 1.56 -2.71 29.00
N GLU A 39 1.24 -3.11 30.21
CA GLU A 39 0.68 -4.46 30.49
C GLU A 39 -0.74 -4.64 29.95
N ASP A 40 -1.47 -3.56 29.68
CA ASP A 40 -2.81 -3.61 29.11
C ASP A 40 -2.79 -3.86 27.59
N ILE A 41 -1.67 -3.57 26.92
CA ILE A 41 -1.58 -3.63 25.47
C ILE A 41 -1.48 -5.08 25.01
N GLU A 42 -2.51 -5.53 24.32
CA GLU A 42 -2.61 -6.87 23.73
C GLU A 42 -2.35 -6.87 22.22
N TYR A 43 -2.56 -5.74 21.55
CA TYR A 43 -2.44 -5.58 20.10
C TYR A 43 -1.70 -4.29 19.75
N ILE A 44 -0.92 -4.29 18.66
CA ILE A 44 -0.39 -3.07 18.08
C ILE A 44 -0.71 -3.01 16.59
N MET A 45 -1.01 -1.81 16.10
CA MET A 45 -1.13 -1.54 14.68
C MET A 45 0.02 -0.63 14.24
N ILE A 46 0.94 -1.16 13.44
CA ILE A 46 2.23 -0.53 13.15
C ILE A 46 2.13 0.35 11.91
N GLY A 47 2.24 1.66 12.12
CA GLY A 47 2.43 2.67 11.09
C GLY A 47 3.86 3.24 11.14
N ARG A 48 3.99 4.56 11.15
CA ARG A 48 5.29 5.27 11.14
C ARG A 48 5.79 5.51 12.57
N ILE A 49 6.67 4.64 13.02
CA ILE A 49 7.33 4.77 14.32
C ILE A 49 8.75 4.20 14.24
N ASP A 50 9.67 4.73 15.07
CA ASP A 50 10.88 4.02 15.43
C ASP A 50 10.55 3.01 16.54
N LEU A 51 10.66 1.72 16.24
CA LEU A 51 10.35 0.67 17.20
C LEU A 51 11.29 0.65 18.43
N ALA A 52 12.43 1.32 18.35
CA ALA A 52 13.32 1.50 19.51
C ALA A 52 12.69 2.37 20.61
N GLU A 53 11.70 3.20 20.28
CA GLU A 53 10.98 4.03 21.24
C GLU A 53 9.84 3.28 21.95
N LEU A 54 9.47 2.10 21.43
CA LEU A 54 8.35 1.32 21.98
C LEU A 54 8.76 0.67 23.31
N PRO A 55 7.99 0.85 24.39
CA PRO A 55 8.27 0.15 25.65
C PRO A 55 8.03 -1.36 25.49
N ALA A 56 8.54 -2.14 26.44
CA ALA A 56 8.21 -3.55 26.51
C ALA A 56 6.70 -3.75 26.69
N LEU A 57 6.10 -4.62 25.89
CA LEU A 57 4.66 -4.94 25.89
C LEU A 57 4.48 -6.43 26.26
N PRO A 58 4.48 -6.76 27.56
CA PRO A 58 4.59 -8.16 28.02
C PRO A 58 3.38 -9.03 27.64
N ASN A 59 2.23 -8.42 27.42
CA ASN A 59 0.99 -9.13 27.07
C ASN A 59 0.61 -9.00 25.58
N LEU A 60 1.56 -8.58 24.73
CA LEU A 60 1.33 -8.44 23.30
C LEU A 60 1.03 -9.79 22.65
N LYS A 61 -0.12 -9.89 21.97
CA LYS A 61 -0.62 -11.10 21.32
C LYS A 61 -0.50 -11.08 19.80
N LEU A 62 -0.57 -9.89 19.19
CA LEU A 62 -0.57 -9.74 17.72
C LEU A 62 -0.12 -8.34 17.32
N MET A 63 0.66 -8.30 16.24
CA MET A 63 1.03 -7.09 15.53
C MET A 63 0.35 -7.03 14.17
N ALA A 64 -0.25 -5.90 13.81
CA ALA A 64 -0.81 -5.65 12.49
C ALA A 64 0.01 -4.57 11.78
N SER A 65 0.61 -4.89 10.64
CA SER A 65 1.35 -3.91 9.84
C SER A 65 0.43 -3.19 8.87
N LEU A 66 0.51 -1.85 8.85
CA LEU A 66 -0.12 -1.02 7.82
C LEU A 66 0.75 -0.91 6.54
N TYR A 67 1.94 -1.50 6.54
CA TYR A 67 2.80 -1.57 5.36
C TYR A 67 2.41 -2.75 4.46
N ALA A 68 2.47 -2.52 3.16
CA ALA A 68 2.30 -3.59 2.18
C ALA A 68 3.48 -4.59 2.21
N GLY A 69 4.72 -4.08 2.36
CA GLY A 69 5.92 -4.88 2.59
C GLY A 69 6.28 -4.91 4.07
N VAL A 70 6.69 -6.05 4.58
CA VAL A 70 7.05 -6.26 6.00
C VAL A 70 8.54 -6.57 6.20
N GLU A 71 9.33 -6.59 5.13
CA GLU A 71 10.75 -6.96 5.15
C GLU A 71 11.55 -6.05 6.09
N GLY A 72 11.26 -4.75 6.06
CA GLY A 72 11.91 -3.77 6.95
C GLY A 72 11.52 -3.95 8.42
N LEU A 73 10.29 -4.37 8.68
CA LEU A 73 9.85 -4.69 10.05
C LEU A 73 10.52 -5.97 10.55
N LEU A 74 10.54 -7.03 9.74
CA LEU A 74 11.15 -8.31 10.09
C LEU A 74 12.68 -8.22 10.29
N ALA A 75 13.33 -7.28 9.63
CA ALA A 75 14.76 -7.01 9.80
C ALA A 75 15.06 -6.08 10.99
N ASN A 76 14.05 -5.49 11.64
CA ASN A 76 14.25 -4.56 12.74
C ASN A 76 14.53 -5.31 14.04
N PRO A 77 15.68 -5.08 14.70
CA PRO A 77 16.04 -5.77 15.94
C PRO A 77 15.13 -5.42 17.13
N ASN A 78 14.39 -4.32 17.04
CA ASN A 78 13.46 -3.88 18.08
C ASN A 78 12.01 -4.33 17.82
N LEU A 79 11.78 -5.19 16.81
CA LEU A 79 10.46 -5.75 16.58
C LEU A 79 10.08 -6.66 17.77
N PRO A 80 8.92 -6.44 18.45
CA PRO A 80 8.48 -7.32 19.52
C PRO A 80 8.30 -8.77 19.05
N ASP A 81 8.49 -9.71 19.95
CA ASP A 81 8.29 -11.15 19.68
C ASP A 81 6.81 -11.52 19.81
N ALA A 82 6.06 -11.26 18.74
CA ALA A 82 4.64 -11.64 18.62
C ALA A 82 4.29 -11.93 17.15
N PRO A 83 3.21 -12.66 16.86
CA PRO A 83 2.77 -12.87 15.50
C PRO A 83 2.54 -11.54 14.75
N LEU A 84 3.02 -11.47 13.50
CA LEU A 84 2.87 -10.30 12.64
C LEU A 84 1.94 -10.64 11.47
N VAL A 85 0.87 -9.87 11.32
CA VAL A 85 0.01 -9.87 10.13
C VAL A 85 0.19 -8.57 9.37
N LYS A 86 0.01 -8.61 8.07
CA LYS A 86 0.01 -7.41 7.22
C LYS A 86 -1.38 -7.12 6.69
N ALA A 87 -1.67 -5.84 6.47
CA ALA A 87 -2.86 -5.45 5.76
C ALA A 87 -2.82 -5.97 4.30
N GLU A 88 -3.89 -6.59 3.86
CA GLU A 88 -4.09 -6.90 2.45
C GLU A 88 -4.43 -5.60 1.68
N PRO A 89 -4.04 -5.49 0.39
CA PRO A 89 -4.51 -4.38 -0.44
C PRO A 89 -6.04 -4.31 -0.41
N MET A 90 -6.59 -3.11 -0.21
CA MET A 90 -8.04 -2.93 -0.25
C MET A 90 -8.59 -3.39 -1.60
N THR A 91 -9.54 -4.31 -1.55
CA THR A 91 -10.33 -4.68 -2.75
C THR A 91 -11.06 -3.44 -3.25
N GLY A 92 -10.78 -3.03 -4.50
CA GLY A 92 -11.37 -1.84 -5.10
C GLY A 92 -10.47 -0.60 -5.17
N ASP A 93 -9.29 -0.60 -4.53
CA ASP A 93 -8.29 0.44 -4.79
C ASP A 93 -7.65 0.20 -6.17
N SER A 94 -8.06 1.02 -7.15
CA SER A 94 -7.56 0.96 -8.52
C SER A 94 -6.31 1.81 -8.76
N SER A 95 -5.81 2.54 -7.77
CA SER A 95 -4.78 3.57 -7.94
C SER A 95 -3.50 3.05 -8.60
N LEU A 96 -3.02 1.86 -8.19
CA LEU A 96 -1.84 1.25 -8.80
C LEU A 96 -2.13 0.72 -10.21
N THR A 97 -3.33 0.20 -10.45
CA THR A 97 -3.79 -0.23 -11.77
C THR A 97 -3.86 0.97 -12.72
N GLU A 98 -4.45 2.07 -12.29
CA GLU A 98 -4.52 3.33 -13.06
C GLU A 98 -3.14 3.86 -13.40
N TYR A 99 -2.22 3.89 -12.42
CA TYR A 99 -0.84 4.29 -12.62
C TYR A 99 -0.15 3.43 -13.69
N ALA A 100 -0.19 2.12 -13.54
CA ALA A 100 0.48 1.18 -14.45
C ALA A 100 -0.09 1.27 -15.87
N VAL A 101 -1.42 1.24 -16.02
CA VAL A 101 -2.09 1.32 -17.31
C VAL A 101 -1.83 2.67 -17.98
N THR A 102 -1.84 3.76 -17.22
CA THR A 102 -1.48 5.09 -17.73
C THR A 102 -0.08 5.09 -18.35
N HIS A 103 0.90 4.47 -17.69
CA HIS A 103 2.26 4.40 -18.21
C HIS A 103 2.39 3.48 -19.41
N VAL A 104 1.70 2.33 -19.44
CA VAL A 104 1.64 1.48 -20.63
C VAL A 104 1.07 2.25 -21.84
N LEU A 105 -0.06 2.93 -21.65
CA LEU A 105 -0.69 3.72 -22.69
C LEU A 105 0.15 4.92 -23.12
N ARG A 106 0.79 5.60 -22.18
CA ARG A 106 1.71 6.70 -22.44
C ARG A 106 2.81 6.30 -23.43
N HIS A 107 3.43 5.13 -23.24
CA HIS A 107 4.46 4.61 -24.13
C HIS A 107 3.87 4.03 -25.42
N HIS A 108 2.77 3.30 -25.32
CA HIS A 108 2.06 2.75 -26.48
C HIS A 108 1.67 3.83 -27.50
N ARG A 109 1.23 4.99 -27.01
CA ARG A 109 0.78 6.13 -27.83
C ARG A 109 1.90 7.13 -28.16
N ASN A 110 3.16 6.82 -27.90
CA ASN A 110 4.33 7.68 -28.14
C ASN A 110 4.23 9.07 -27.47
N LEU A 111 3.47 9.22 -26.36
CA LEU A 111 3.25 10.52 -25.73
C LEU A 111 4.55 11.23 -25.30
N PRO A 112 5.61 10.55 -24.78
CA PRO A 112 6.87 11.23 -24.45
C PRO A 112 7.53 11.86 -25.69
N ALA A 113 7.51 11.17 -26.84
CA ALA A 113 8.09 11.68 -28.06
C ALA A 113 7.26 12.86 -28.63
N TYR A 114 5.92 12.76 -28.57
CA TYR A 114 5.06 13.87 -28.99
C TYR A 114 5.20 15.09 -28.07
N ALA A 115 5.35 14.91 -26.76
CA ALA A 115 5.62 16.02 -25.85
C ALA A 115 6.94 16.73 -26.19
N ALA A 116 8.00 15.96 -26.51
CA ALA A 116 9.27 16.52 -26.94
C ALA A 116 9.16 17.27 -28.30
N GLN A 117 8.37 16.74 -29.25
CA GLN A 117 8.10 17.43 -30.53
C GLN A 117 7.30 18.72 -30.31
N GLN A 118 6.28 18.67 -29.44
CA GLN A 118 5.49 19.85 -29.10
C GLN A 118 6.34 20.97 -28.52
N ALA A 119 7.28 20.63 -27.63
CA ALA A 119 8.22 21.64 -27.08
C ALA A 119 9.13 22.27 -28.12
N ARG A 120 9.34 21.61 -29.26
CA ARG A 120 10.10 22.15 -30.43
C ARG A 120 9.22 22.68 -31.56
N HIS A 121 7.90 22.76 -31.36
CA HIS A 121 6.92 23.15 -32.39
C HIS A 121 6.99 22.28 -33.65
N GLU A 122 7.34 20.99 -33.50
CA GLU A 122 7.44 20.02 -34.60
C GLU A 122 6.11 19.26 -34.76
N TRP A 123 5.50 19.34 -35.95
CA TRP A 123 4.34 18.54 -36.32
C TRP A 123 4.76 17.38 -37.21
N LYS A 124 5.03 16.20 -36.58
CA LYS A 124 5.47 15.00 -37.28
C LYS A 124 4.79 13.74 -36.71
N GLY A 125 4.07 13.02 -37.56
CA GLY A 125 3.49 11.72 -37.18
C GLY A 125 4.56 10.67 -36.94
N LEU A 126 4.38 9.87 -35.87
CA LEU A 126 5.24 8.74 -35.54
C LEU A 126 4.54 7.41 -35.92
N PRO A 127 5.29 6.37 -36.29
CA PRO A 127 4.73 5.04 -36.51
C PRO A 127 3.95 4.56 -35.29
N HIS A 128 2.75 4.03 -35.53
CA HIS A 128 1.86 3.58 -34.45
C HIS A 128 1.51 2.11 -34.67
N LYS A 129 1.68 1.31 -33.62
CA LYS A 129 1.19 -0.08 -33.56
C LYS A 129 -0.16 -0.13 -32.88
N ARG A 130 -1.02 -1.06 -33.27
CA ARG A 130 -2.26 -1.35 -32.53
C ARG A 130 -1.93 -2.10 -31.25
N ALA A 131 -2.83 -2.08 -30.27
CA ALA A 131 -2.66 -2.80 -29.01
C ALA A 131 -2.39 -4.30 -29.24
N ALA A 132 -3.15 -4.93 -30.17
CA ALA A 132 -2.98 -6.33 -30.53
C ALA A 132 -1.63 -6.71 -31.16
N GLU A 133 -0.83 -5.71 -31.54
CA GLU A 133 0.54 -5.90 -32.05
C GLU A 133 1.59 -5.69 -30.94
N ARG A 134 1.16 -5.55 -29.69
CA ARG A 134 2.00 -5.30 -28.52
C ARG A 134 1.75 -6.35 -27.45
N THR A 135 2.84 -6.80 -26.86
CA THR A 135 2.81 -7.69 -25.70
C THR A 135 3.26 -6.91 -24.46
N VAL A 136 2.51 -7.07 -23.36
CA VAL A 136 2.86 -6.52 -22.05
C VAL A 136 3.20 -7.68 -21.13
N GLY A 137 4.47 -7.75 -20.70
CA GLY A 137 4.94 -8.77 -19.76
C GLY A 137 4.78 -8.32 -18.32
N PHE A 138 4.35 -9.23 -17.45
CA PHE A 138 4.27 -9.02 -16.01
C PHE A 138 5.34 -9.85 -15.30
N LEU A 139 6.18 -9.20 -14.51
CA LEU A 139 7.07 -9.89 -13.57
C LEU A 139 6.33 -10.07 -12.25
N GLY A 140 5.72 -11.23 -12.06
CA GLY A 140 4.78 -11.54 -10.98
C GLY A 140 3.33 -11.31 -11.39
N TYR A 141 2.48 -12.30 -11.12
CA TYR A 141 1.05 -12.28 -11.45
C TYR A 141 0.20 -12.58 -10.21
N GLY A 142 0.10 -11.60 -9.32
CA GLY A 142 -0.63 -11.67 -8.05
C GLY A 142 -1.78 -10.68 -7.98
N LEU A 143 -2.22 -10.38 -6.76
CA LEU A 143 -3.36 -9.49 -6.47
C LEU A 143 -3.28 -8.13 -7.18
N LEU A 144 -2.08 -7.54 -7.26
CA LEU A 144 -1.90 -6.22 -7.86
C LEU A 144 -1.83 -6.27 -9.39
N SER A 145 -1.17 -7.31 -9.95
CA SER A 145 -0.96 -7.40 -11.41
C SER A 145 -2.18 -7.89 -12.17
N LYS A 146 -3.01 -8.73 -11.53
CA LYS A 146 -4.18 -9.33 -12.18
C LYS A 146 -5.18 -8.30 -12.71
N PRO A 147 -5.64 -7.30 -11.94
CA PRO A 147 -6.54 -6.26 -12.45
C PRO A 147 -5.93 -5.44 -13.60
N MET A 148 -4.60 -5.21 -13.56
CA MET A 148 -3.89 -4.51 -14.64
C MET A 148 -3.91 -5.33 -15.92
N ALA A 149 -3.63 -6.63 -15.82
CA ALA A 149 -3.64 -7.55 -16.97
C ALA A 149 -5.04 -7.69 -17.57
N ASP A 150 -6.07 -7.82 -16.73
CA ASP A 150 -7.45 -7.91 -17.17
C ASP A 150 -7.85 -6.66 -17.99
N LEU A 151 -7.51 -5.47 -17.50
CA LEU A 151 -7.79 -4.21 -18.17
C LEU A 151 -7.01 -4.07 -19.48
N LEU A 152 -5.73 -4.41 -19.51
CA LEU A 152 -4.92 -4.37 -20.74
C LEU A 152 -5.40 -5.40 -21.78
N THR A 153 -5.84 -6.57 -21.33
CA THR A 153 -6.45 -7.58 -22.21
C THR A 153 -7.77 -7.07 -22.79
N TYR A 154 -8.61 -6.41 -21.99
CA TYR A 154 -9.82 -5.74 -22.49
C TYR A 154 -9.50 -4.69 -23.58
N MET A 155 -8.36 -4.02 -23.48
CA MET A 155 -7.85 -3.08 -24.47
C MET A 155 -7.15 -3.77 -25.66
N ASN A 156 -7.20 -5.09 -25.78
CA ASN A 156 -6.59 -5.94 -26.82
C ASN A 156 -5.05 -5.92 -26.84
N PHE A 157 -4.37 -5.68 -25.74
CA PHE A 157 -2.95 -6.03 -25.62
C PHE A 157 -2.78 -7.54 -25.45
N ASN A 158 -1.64 -8.07 -25.92
CA ASN A 158 -1.23 -9.45 -25.70
C ASN A 158 -0.40 -9.55 -24.42
#